data_2c00d4b2edc844e422089730e2e2961b
#
_entry.id   2c00d4b2edc844e422089730e2e2961b
#
_cell.length_a   1.000
_cell.length_b   1.000
_cell.length_c   1.000
_cell.angle_alpha   90.00
_cell.angle_beta   90.00
_cell.angle_gamma   90.00
#
_symmetry.space_group_name_H-M   'P 1'
#
loop_
_entity.id
_entity.type
_entity.pdbx_description
1 polymer ?
#
loop_
_entity_poly.entity_id
_entity_poly.type
_entity_poly.pdbx_seq_one_letter_code
_entity_poly.pdbx_strand_id
1 'polypeptide(L)'
;MASWLGLALTLAVVFAGGVLGGMARFALTRLIDNARAATFAANTVACAVAGFAATAPVPWQLALGAGFAGALSTWSTFARELGDLITAGRHQSALRYALRTAVLGIVAAWFGMRWGLRAFAG
;
A
#
# COMPACT_ATOMS: atom_id res chain seq x y z
N MET A 1 -4.83 0.65 -28.97
CA MET A 1 -6.16 1.23 -28.87
C MET A 1 -6.93 0.60 -27.73
N ALA A 2 -7.47 1.41 -26.83
CA ALA A 2 -8.30 0.89 -25.78
C ALA A 2 -9.66 0.52 -26.35
N SER A 3 -9.94 -0.77 -26.41
CA SER A 3 -11.28 -1.25 -26.73
C SER A 3 -12.14 -1.19 -25.47
N TRP A 4 -13.46 -1.23 -25.63
CA TRP A 4 -14.35 -1.32 -24.48
C TRP A 4 -14.07 -2.58 -23.66
N LEU A 5 -13.71 -3.68 -24.34
CA LEU A 5 -13.34 -4.92 -23.67
C LEU A 5 -12.05 -4.74 -22.87
N GLY A 6 -11.04 -4.09 -23.45
CA GLY A 6 -9.79 -3.80 -22.74
C GLY A 6 -10.00 -2.95 -21.49
N LEU A 7 -10.85 -1.94 -21.60
CA LEU A 7 -11.20 -1.09 -20.45
C LEU A 7 -11.92 -1.90 -19.38
N ALA A 8 -12.89 -2.73 -19.78
CA ALA A 8 -13.65 -3.56 -18.85
C ALA A 8 -12.75 -4.54 -18.12
N LEU A 9 -11.80 -5.17 -18.82
CA LEU A 9 -10.85 -6.09 -18.19
C LEU A 9 -9.91 -5.37 -17.22
N THR A 10 -9.43 -4.19 -17.59
CA THR A 10 -8.61 -3.37 -16.70
C THR A 10 -9.36 -3.03 -15.43
N LEU A 11 -10.59 -2.57 -15.56
CA LEU A 11 -11.42 -2.23 -14.40
C LEU A 11 -11.69 -3.44 -13.52
N ALA A 12 -11.96 -4.60 -14.14
CA ALA A 12 -12.21 -5.83 -13.41
C ALA A 12 -10.98 -6.28 -12.60
N VAL A 13 -9.81 -6.20 -13.22
CA VAL A 13 -8.53 -6.60 -12.58
C VAL A 13 -8.21 -5.67 -11.42
N VAL A 14 -8.34 -4.37 -11.60
CA VAL A 14 -8.11 -3.39 -10.53
C VAL A 14 -9.14 -3.55 -9.41
N PHE A 15 -10.40 -3.79 -9.77
CA PHE A 15 -11.46 -4.01 -8.79
C PHE A 15 -11.17 -5.25 -7.93
N ALA A 16 -10.82 -6.37 -8.56
CA ALA A 16 -10.51 -7.60 -7.84
C ALA A 16 -9.34 -7.41 -6.88
N GLY A 17 -8.26 -6.77 -7.36
CA GLY A 17 -7.13 -6.42 -6.50
C GLY A 17 -7.53 -5.50 -5.36
N GLY A 18 -8.38 -4.52 -5.66
CA GLY A 18 -8.89 -3.58 -4.66
C GLY A 18 -9.71 -4.24 -3.58
N VAL A 19 -10.57 -5.19 -3.94
CA VAL A 19 -11.35 -5.95 -2.96
C VAL A 19 -10.42 -6.70 -2.01
N LEU A 20 -9.42 -7.40 -2.56
CA LEU A 20 -8.47 -8.15 -1.73
C LEU A 20 -7.62 -7.20 -0.86
N GLY A 21 -7.20 -6.07 -1.41
CA GLY A 21 -6.44 -5.07 -0.65
C GLY A 21 -7.25 -4.45 0.48
N GLY A 22 -8.52 -4.14 0.21
CA GLY A 22 -9.43 -3.62 1.22
C GLY A 22 -9.69 -4.64 2.32
N MET A 23 -9.85 -5.91 1.97
CA MET A 23 -10.00 -6.99 2.93
C MET A 23 -8.74 -7.15 3.79
N ALA A 24 -7.57 -7.07 3.18
CA ALA A 24 -6.29 -7.15 3.90
C ALA A 24 -6.16 -5.98 4.88
N ARG A 25 -6.54 -4.78 4.47
CA ARG A 25 -6.51 -3.61 5.35
C ARG A 25 -7.46 -3.79 6.52
N PHE A 26 -8.67 -4.26 6.26
CA PHE A 26 -9.65 -4.54 7.32
C PHE A 26 -9.10 -5.56 8.31
N ALA A 27 -8.51 -6.66 7.79
CA ALA A 27 -7.91 -7.68 8.64
C ALA A 27 -6.81 -7.10 9.53
N LEU A 28 -5.95 -6.24 9.00
CA LEU A 28 -4.91 -5.60 9.81
C LEU A 28 -5.49 -4.74 10.92
N THR A 29 -6.58 -4.01 10.67
CA THR A 29 -7.22 -3.21 11.70
C THR A 29 -7.86 -4.06 12.80
N ARG A 30 -8.25 -5.30 12.46
CA ARG A 30 -8.84 -6.23 13.44
C ARG A 30 -7.79 -7.00 14.22
N LEU A 31 -6.64 -7.29 13.58
CA LEU A 31 -5.58 -8.08 14.21
C LEU A 31 -4.61 -7.24 15.03
N ILE A 32 -4.45 -5.97 14.68
CA ILE A 32 -3.52 -5.06 15.37
C ILE A 32 -4.34 -4.07 16.19
N ASP A 33 -4.20 -4.13 17.50
CA ASP A 33 -4.99 -3.30 18.42
C ASP A 33 -4.65 -1.82 18.34
N ASN A 34 -3.38 -1.49 18.11
CA ASN A 34 -2.94 -0.09 18.02
C ASN A 34 -3.25 0.43 16.63
N ALA A 35 -4.09 1.48 16.55
CA ALA A 35 -4.54 2.04 15.28
C ALA A 35 -3.38 2.54 14.41
N ARG A 36 -2.39 3.23 15.03
CA ARG A 36 -1.24 3.72 14.26
C ARG A 36 -0.34 2.60 13.78
N ALA A 37 -0.19 1.55 14.58
CA ALA A 37 0.57 0.36 14.16
C ALA A 37 -0.11 -0.34 12.99
N ALA A 38 -1.44 -0.42 13.00
CA ALA A 38 -2.20 -1.01 11.89
C ALA A 38 -2.02 -0.19 10.61
N THR A 39 -2.11 1.14 10.70
CA THR A 39 -1.89 2.04 9.57
C THR A 39 -0.46 1.90 9.04
N PHE A 40 0.51 1.89 9.94
CA PHE A 40 1.92 1.72 9.58
C PHE A 40 2.15 0.40 8.84
N ALA A 41 1.61 -0.69 9.36
CA ALA A 41 1.73 -2.00 8.75
C ALA A 41 1.08 -2.02 7.37
N ALA A 42 -0.14 -1.48 7.24
CA ALA A 42 -0.86 -1.43 5.97
C ALA A 42 -0.05 -0.67 4.91
N ASN A 43 0.45 0.50 5.25
CA ASN A 43 1.20 1.33 4.32
C ASN A 43 2.55 0.71 3.97
N THR A 44 3.24 0.09 4.92
CA THR A 44 4.53 -0.56 4.70
C THR A 44 4.38 -1.78 3.78
N VAL A 45 3.39 -2.63 4.07
CA VAL A 45 3.11 -3.81 3.22
C VAL A 45 2.69 -3.35 1.83
N ALA A 46 1.86 -2.31 1.73
CA ALA A 46 1.45 -1.76 0.44
C ALA A 46 2.64 -1.26 -0.36
N CYS A 47 3.63 -0.63 0.28
CA CYS A 47 4.86 -0.20 -0.39
C CYS A 47 5.66 -1.38 -0.94
N ALA A 48 5.77 -2.46 -0.17
CA ALA A 48 6.44 -3.68 -0.63
C ALA A 48 5.73 -4.27 -1.84
N VAL A 49 4.41 -4.38 -1.77
CA VAL A 49 3.60 -4.91 -2.87
C VAL A 49 3.69 -4.00 -4.09
N ALA A 50 3.65 -2.69 -3.90
CA ALA A 50 3.76 -1.72 -4.99
C ALA A 50 5.11 -1.82 -5.69
N GLY A 51 6.20 -1.96 -4.92
CA GLY A 51 7.53 -2.15 -5.48
C GLY A 51 7.62 -3.44 -6.29
N PHE A 52 7.08 -4.53 -5.75
CA PHE A 52 7.01 -5.81 -6.46
C PHE A 52 6.19 -5.68 -7.75
N ALA A 53 5.04 -5.04 -7.66
CA ALA A 53 4.14 -4.85 -8.80
C ALA A 53 4.77 -4.01 -9.90
N ALA A 54 5.63 -3.06 -9.55
CA ALA A 54 6.28 -2.18 -10.52
C ALA A 54 7.16 -2.95 -11.51
N THR A 55 7.64 -4.14 -11.13
CA THR A 55 8.47 -4.99 -11.98
C THR A 55 7.67 -6.09 -12.70
N ALA A 56 6.37 -6.19 -12.43
CA ALA A 56 5.52 -7.24 -12.96
C ALA A 56 4.98 -6.91 -14.35
N PRO A 57 4.53 -7.93 -15.12
CA PRO A 57 3.78 -7.68 -16.35
C PRO A 57 2.53 -6.84 -16.08
N VAL A 58 2.06 -6.11 -17.09
CA VAL A 58 1.01 -5.10 -16.92
C VAL A 58 -0.25 -5.60 -16.19
N PRO A 59 -0.84 -6.77 -16.50
CA PRO A 59 -2.03 -7.21 -15.76
C PRO A 59 -1.78 -7.36 -14.25
N TRP A 60 -0.63 -7.91 -13.89
CA TRP A 60 -0.25 -8.07 -12.49
C TRP A 60 0.10 -6.73 -11.84
N GLN A 61 0.73 -5.83 -12.60
CA GLN A 61 1.03 -4.48 -12.14
C GLN A 61 -0.25 -3.75 -11.75
N LEU A 62 -1.30 -3.87 -12.56
CA LEU A 62 -2.60 -3.25 -12.29
C LEU A 62 -3.29 -3.89 -11.08
N ALA A 63 -3.31 -5.21 -11.03
CA ALA A 63 -3.99 -5.94 -9.95
C ALA A 63 -3.31 -5.69 -8.59
N LEU A 64 -1.98 -5.85 -8.54
CA LEU A 64 -1.24 -5.74 -7.29
C LEU A 64 -0.92 -4.30 -6.92
N GLY A 65 -0.59 -3.46 -7.90
CA GLY A 65 -0.22 -2.06 -7.65
C GLY A 65 -1.43 -1.17 -7.46
N ALA A 66 -2.14 -0.88 -8.54
CA ALA A 66 -3.28 0.02 -8.49
C ALA A 66 -4.43 -0.55 -7.66
N GLY A 67 -4.69 -1.86 -7.76
CA GLY A 67 -5.77 -2.50 -7.03
C GLY A 67 -5.40 -2.80 -5.59
N PHE A 68 -4.57 -3.82 -5.38
CA PHE A 68 -4.28 -4.34 -4.04
C PHE A 68 -3.54 -3.32 -3.17
N ALA A 69 -2.37 -2.87 -3.61
CA ALA A 69 -1.59 -1.91 -2.82
C ALA A 69 -2.32 -0.59 -2.66
N GLY A 70 -3.03 -0.15 -3.70
CA GLY A 70 -3.82 1.07 -3.65
C GLY A 70 -4.92 1.04 -2.59
N ALA A 71 -5.61 -0.10 -2.46
CA ALA A 71 -6.68 -0.25 -1.48
C ALA A 71 -6.14 -0.54 -0.07
N LEU A 72 -5.00 -1.21 0.02
CA LEU A 72 -4.37 -1.53 1.31
C LEU A 72 -3.78 -0.29 1.96
N SER A 73 -3.11 0.58 1.19
CA SER A 73 -2.50 1.79 1.71
C SER A 73 -3.54 2.84 2.05
N THR A 74 -3.18 3.78 2.92
CA THR A 74 -4.08 4.86 3.28
C THR A 74 -3.29 6.14 3.61
N TRP A 75 -3.49 7.15 2.78
CA TRP A 75 -2.99 8.49 3.04
C TRP A 75 -3.91 9.23 4.04
N SER A 76 -5.21 9.08 3.85
CA SER A 76 -6.21 9.79 4.65
C SER A 76 -6.12 9.47 6.14
N THR A 77 -6.05 8.18 6.49
CA THR A 77 -5.92 7.76 7.89
C THR A 77 -4.59 8.21 8.47
N PHE A 78 -3.51 8.07 7.70
CA PHE A 78 -2.17 8.48 8.13
C PHE A 78 -2.14 9.99 8.42
N ALA A 79 -2.67 10.81 7.52
CA ALA A 79 -2.72 12.27 7.68
C ALA A 79 -3.54 12.66 8.91
N ARG A 80 -4.67 12.00 9.12
CA ARG A 80 -5.51 12.27 10.28
C ARG A 80 -4.78 11.91 11.58
N GLU A 81 -4.08 10.80 11.61
CA GLU A 81 -3.33 10.38 12.79
C GLU A 81 -2.19 11.33 13.11
N LEU A 82 -1.50 11.83 12.07
CA LEU A 82 -0.48 12.87 12.26
C LEU A 82 -1.10 14.16 12.82
N GLY A 83 -2.24 14.55 12.27
CA GLY A 83 -2.96 15.73 12.73
C GLY A 83 -3.38 15.60 14.19
N ASP A 84 -3.86 14.44 14.59
CA ASP A 84 -4.26 14.17 15.98
C ASP A 84 -3.07 14.29 16.93
N LEU A 85 -1.91 13.78 16.54
CA LEU A 85 -0.68 13.89 17.35
C LEU A 85 -0.22 15.33 17.49
N ILE A 86 -0.29 16.09 16.39
CA ILE A 86 0.11 17.50 16.40
C ILE A 86 -0.85 18.31 17.28
N THR A 87 -2.15 18.07 17.15
CA THR A 87 -3.17 18.76 17.95
C THR A 87 -3.02 18.45 19.43
N ALA A 88 -2.61 17.23 19.76
CA ALA A 88 -2.36 16.83 21.16
C ALA A 88 -1.03 17.35 21.70
N GLY A 89 -0.26 18.11 20.93
CA GLY A 89 1.03 18.63 21.34
C GLY A 89 2.17 17.61 21.28
N ARG A 90 1.93 16.45 20.67
CA ARG A 90 2.91 15.35 20.59
C ARG A 90 3.71 15.44 19.29
N HIS A 91 4.43 16.55 19.12
CA HIS A 91 5.14 16.84 17.86
C HIS A 91 6.25 15.85 17.58
N GLN A 92 7.00 15.42 18.60
CA GLN A 92 8.06 14.43 18.41
C GLN A 92 7.52 13.07 18.01
N SER A 93 6.38 12.67 18.58
CA SER A 93 5.72 11.43 18.19
C SER A 93 5.23 11.48 16.75
N ALA A 94 4.67 12.64 16.34
CA ALA A 94 4.24 12.84 14.96
C ALA A 94 5.42 12.75 14.00
N LEU A 95 6.53 13.42 14.30
CA LEU A 95 7.73 13.38 13.48
C LEU A 95 8.29 11.96 13.37
N ARG A 96 8.38 11.26 14.50
CA ARG A 96 8.85 9.87 14.53
C ARG A 96 7.97 8.96 13.69
N TYR A 97 6.67 9.09 13.81
CA TYR A 97 5.71 8.30 13.04
C TYR A 97 5.87 8.56 11.55
N ALA A 98 5.94 9.83 11.16
CA ALA A 98 6.12 10.23 9.76
C ALA A 98 7.44 9.71 9.19
N LEU A 99 8.54 9.86 9.92
CA LEU A 99 9.85 9.41 9.48
C LEU A 99 9.93 7.89 9.35
N ARG A 100 9.38 7.15 10.32
CA ARG A 100 9.36 5.70 10.25
C ARG A 100 8.54 5.22 9.07
N THR A 101 7.39 5.84 8.82
CA THR A 101 6.54 5.48 7.68
C THR A 101 7.29 5.74 6.37
N ALA A 102 7.93 6.89 6.23
CA ALA A 102 8.66 7.23 5.01
C ALA A 102 9.84 6.30 4.79
N VAL A 103 10.69 6.13 5.80
CA VAL A 103 11.91 5.33 5.68
C VAL A 103 11.59 3.86 5.42
N LEU A 104 10.71 3.28 6.24
CA LEU A 104 10.38 1.86 6.09
C LEU A 104 9.54 1.61 4.85
N GLY A 105 8.72 2.57 4.42
CA GLY A 105 8.01 2.50 3.17
C GLY A 105 8.95 2.44 1.97
N ILE A 106 9.96 3.31 1.95
CA ILE A 106 10.97 3.34 0.89
C ILE A 106 11.77 2.03 0.88
N VAL A 107 12.22 1.56 2.05
CA VAL A 107 12.94 0.30 2.18
C VAL A 107 12.09 -0.86 1.72
N ALA A 108 10.81 -0.90 2.13
CA ALA A 108 9.89 -1.96 1.73
C ALA A 108 9.68 -1.97 0.21
N ALA A 109 9.51 -0.80 -0.40
CA ALA A 109 9.37 -0.68 -1.86
C ALA A 109 10.63 -1.20 -2.57
N TRP A 110 11.80 -0.86 -2.06
CA TRP A 110 13.06 -1.30 -2.63
C TRP A 110 13.20 -2.84 -2.58
N PHE A 111 12.89 -3.45 -1.43
CA PHE A 111 12.91 -4.91 -1.32
C PHE A 111 11.87 -5.56 -2.22
N GLY A 112 10.68 -4.97 -2.32
CA GLY A 112 9.63 -5.44 -3.21
C GLY A 112 10.11 -5.45 -4.66
N MET A 113 10.77 -4.38 -5.10
CA MET A 113 11.34 -4.30 -6.44
C MET A 113 12.40 -5.36 -6.67
N ARG A 114 13.26 -5.59 -5.71
CA ARG A 114 14.30 -6.63 -5.83
C ARG A 114 13.69 -8.02 -5.98
N TRP A 115 12.70 -8.33 -5.17
CA TRP A 115 12.00 -9.60 -5.27
C TRP A 115 11.28 -9.74 -6.61
N GLY A 116 10.65 -8.67 -7.06
CA GLY A 116 9.96 -8.65 -8.35
C GLY A 116 10.92 -8.88 -9.51
N LEU A 117 12.08 -8.24 -9.48
CA LEU A 117 13.10 -8.43 -10.51
C LEU A 117 13.55 -9.89 -10.56
N ARG A 118 13.71 -10.54 -9.42
CA ARG A 118 14.05 -11.96 -9.37
C ARG A 118 12.93 -12.84 -9.91
N ALA A 119 11.68 -12.50 -9.58
CA ALA A 119 10.52 -13.29 -9.96
C ALA A 119 10.20 -13.19 -11.45
N PHE A 120 10.34 -12.00 -12.03
CA PHE A 120 9.87 -11.74 -13.40
C PHE A 120 10.99 -11.61 -14.44
N ALA A 121 12.21 -11.38 -14.02
CA ALA A 121 13.33 -11.23 -14.93
C ALA A 121 14.13 -12.51 -15.10
N GLY A 122 13.82 -13.50 -14.27
CA GLY A 122 14.49 -14.79 -14.30
C GLY A 122 14.19 -15.60 -15.47
#